data_39539fcb213d39f022e64133aab61768
#
_entry.id   39539fcb213d39f022e64133aab61768
#
_cell.length_a   1.000
_cell.length_b   1.000
_cell.length_c   1.000
_cell.angle_alpha   90.00
_cell.angle_beta   90.00
_cell.angle_gamma   90.00
#
_symmetry.space_group_name_H-M   'P 1'
#
loop_
_entity.id
_entity.type
_entity.pdbx_description
1 polymer ?
#
loop_
_entity_poly.entity_id
_entity_poly.type
_entity_poly.pdbx_seq_one_letter_code
_entity_poly.pdbx_strand_id
1 'polypeptide(L)'
;MTRHLQTTFTLILLLALNCVAQNGVTTKVDDYLQAEMKTQQIPGVSLAVINDGRIVLAKGYGFANVEHQVPVKPETIFQSGSMGKQFTATAVMLLMEDGKLAIDDKISKYFPNTPESWQNITIRHLLTHTSGMTDYPRDFDFRRDYTEDELYERAKAIPLAFQPGEKWSYSNLGYVMLGILIHRVSGKFYGDFLQERVFKPLDMSTARVINEADIIPNRAAGYRVDKGELKNQNWVSPSLNTTADGALYMNVYDMAKWDAALYTEKLLKRSSLEQMWTPVKLNDGKTHPYGFGWAIGEVKGHRYVQHGGAWQGFKAQIIRYIDDKFTVVLFANQTRANQSKLAQGVAALFNPEFAQ
;
A
#
# COMPACT_ATOMS: atom_id res chain seq x y z
N MET A 1 -34.76 40.65 -16.23
CA MET A 1 -34.81 40.00 -14.91
C MET A 1 -35.14 38.50 -14.95
N THR A 2 -35.84 37.98 -15.93
CA THR A 2 -36.29 36.57 -15.99
C THR A 2 -35.22 35.52 -16.34
N ARG A 3 -34.16 35.86 -17.08
CA ARG A 3 -33.09 34.89 -17.45
C ARG A 3 -32.14 34.52 -16.29
N HIS A 4 -31.90 35.42 -15.34
CA HIS A 4 -31.03 35.13 -14.17
C HIS A 4 -31.73 34.23 -13.14
N LEU A 5 -33.07 34.30 -13.01
CA LEU A 5 -33.81 33.44 -12.08
C LEU A 5 -33.86 31.99 -12.55
N GLN A 6 -33.97 31.73 -13.85
CA GLN A 6 -34.00 30.34 -14.38
C GLN A 6 -32.64 29.63 -14.23
N THR A 7 -31.51 30.31 -14.46
CA THR A 7 -30.18 29.74 -14.28
C THR A 7 -29.88 29.43 -12.83
N THR A 8 -30.29 30.26 -11.88
CA THR A 8 -30.10 30.03 -10.44
C THR A 8 -30.93 28.85 -9.94
N PHE A 9 -32.15 28.68 -10.41
CA PHE A 9 -33.04 27.59 -10.00
C PHE A 9 -32.56 26.25 -10.56
N THR A 10 -32.02 26.19 -11.77
CA THR A 10 -31.46 24.99 -12.39
C THR A 10 -30.17 24.55 -11.66
N LEU A 11 -29.34 25.50 -11.23
CA LEU A 11 -28.10 25.21 -10.50
C LEU A 11 -28.40 24.67 -9.09
N ILE A 12 -29.40 25.23 -8.41
CA ILE A 12 -29.84 24.75 -7.07
C ILE A 12 -30.45 23.34 -7.17
N LEU A 13 -31.23 23.07 -8.23
CA LEU A 13 -31.82 21.74 -8.43
C LEU A 13 -30.75 20.66 -8.72
N LEU A 14 -29.76 20.99 -9.53
CA LEU A 14 -28.61 20.10 -9.81
C LEU A 14 -27.77 19.84 -8.58
N LEU A 15 -27.54 20.83 -7.72
CA LEU A 15 -26.83 20.68 -6.44
C LEU A 15 -27.62 19.81 -5.46
N ALA A 16 -28.94 19.99 -5.38
CA ALA A 16 -29.82 19.21 -4.52
C ALA A 16 -29.88 17.73 -4.98
N LEU A 17 -29.98 17.47 -6.28
CA LEU A 17 -29.99 16.10 -6.84
C LEU A 17 -28.66 15.37 -6.59
N ASN A 18 -27.52 16.06 -6.73
CA ASN A 18 -26.22 15.49 -6.40
C ASN A 18 -26.07 15.17 -4.90
N CYS A 19 -26.59 16.02 -4.03
CA CYS A 19 -26.56 15.81 -2.58
C CYS A 19 -27.43 14.60 -2.16
N VAL A 20 -28.59 14.43 -2.75
CA VAL A 20 -29.48 13.28 -2.50
C VAL A 20 -28.88 11.98 -3.03
N ALA A 21 -28.28 11.98 -4.22
CA ALA A 21 -27.61 10.81 -4.80
C ALA A 21 -26.39 10.40 -3.97
N GLN A 22 -25.58 11.34 -3.52
CA GLN A 22 -24.41 11.08 -2.68
C GLN A 22 -24.79 10.52 -1.31
N ASN A 23 -25.86 11.02 -0.68
CA ASN A 23 -26.39 10.47 0.56
C ASN A 23 -26.88 9.02 0.38
N GLY A 24 -27.50 8.68 -0.75
CA GLY A 24 -27.95 7.33 -1.05
C GLY A 24 -26.80 6.33 -1.20
N VAL A 25 -25.71 6.70 -1.84
CA VAL A 25 -24.52 5.83 -1.97
C VAL A 25 -23.82 5.68 -0.62
N THR A 26 -23.69 6.76 0.14
CA THR A 26 -23.06 6.70 1.48
C THR A 26 -23.79 5.73 2.41
N THR A 27 -25.13 5.77 2.43
CA THR A 27 -25.92 4.81 3.22
C THR A 27 -25.66 3.35 2.81
N LYS A 28 -25.62 3.08 1.50
CA LYS A 28 -25.28 1.74 0.99
C LYS A 28 -23.88 1.27 1.40
N VAL A 29 -22.92 2.16 1.40
CA VAL A 29 -21.54 1.88 1.88
C VAL A 29 -21.54 1.59 3.38
N ASP A 30 -22.29 2.37 4.18
CA ASP A 30 -22.44 2.14 5.62
C ASP A 30 -23.01 0.75 5.90
N ASP A 31 -24.12 0.41 5.27
CA ASP A 31 -24.80 -0.88 5.43
C ASP A 31 -23.89 -2.05 5.03
N TYR A 32 -23.21 -1.91 3.87
CA TYR A 32 -22.29 -2.91 3.36
C TYR A 32 -21.12 -3.16 4.32
N LEU A 33 -20.44 -2.09 4.72
CA LEU A 33 -19.26 -2.22 5.60
C LEU A 33 -19.65 -2.75 6.98
N GLN A 34 -20.76 -2.31 7.57
CA GLN A 34 -21.22 -2.80 8.86
C GLN A 34 -21.57 -4.30 8.79
N ALA A 35 -22.22 -4.76 7.72
CA ALA A 35 -22.52 -6.16 7.50
C ALA A 35 -21.25 -7.02 7.35
N GLU A 36 -20.31 -6.57 6.53
CA GLU A 36 -19.04 -7.28 6.32
C GLU A 36 -18.17 -7.28 7.59
N MET A 37 -18.07 -6.17 8.31
CA MET A 37 -17.34 -6.09 9.58
C MET A 37 -17.90 -7.07 10.60
N LYS A 38 -19.22 -7.17 10.73
CA LYS A 38 -19.87 -8.15 11.60
C LYS A 38 -19.54 -9.58 11.20
N THR A 39 -19.66 -9.90 9.90
CA THR A 39 -19.41 -11.24 9.36
C THR A 39 -17.95 -11.65 9.55
N GLN A 40 -17.01 -10.74 9.36
CA GLN A 40 -15.57 -11.00 9.43
C GLN A 40 -14.97 -10.73 10.81
N GLN A 41 -15.76 -10.32 11.80
CA GLN A 41 -15.32 -9.93 13.14
C GLN A 41 -14.23 -8.83 13.09
N ILE A 42 -14.42 -7.81 12.26
CA ILE A 42 -13.49 -6.70 12.13
C ILE A 42 -13.84 -5.62 13.15
N PRO A 43 -12.95 -5.28 14.11
CA PRO A 43 -13.26 -4.27 15.13
C PRO A 43 -13.40 -2.87 14.57
N GLY A 44 -12.55 -2.49 13.61
CA GLY A 44 -12.50 -1.15 13.07
C GLY A 44 -12.04 -1.07 11.64
N VAL A 45 -12.63 -0.15 10.87
CA VAL A 45 -12.29 0.17 9.48
C VAL A 45 -12.19 1.66 9.30
N SER A 46 -11.16 2.14 8.60
CA SER A 46 -11.08 3.50 8.06
C SER A 46 -11.12 3.45 6.54
N LEU A 47 -11.97 4.28 5.93
CA LEU A 47 -12.24 4.32 4.50
C LEU A 47 -12.04 5.72 3.95
N ALA A 48 -11.43 5.83 2.76
CA ALA A 48 -11.60 6.98 1.87
C ALA A 48 -11.97 6.52 0.47
N VAL A 49 -12.88 7.25 -0.16
CA VAL A 49 -13.18 7.18 -1.59
C VAL A 49 -12.79 8.51 -2.21
N ILE A 50 -12.00 8.44 -3.27
CA ILE A 50 -11.43 9.60 -3.96
C ILE A 50 -11.90 9.55 -5.39
N ASN A 51 -12.39 10.67 -5.90
CA ASN A 51 -12.79 10.82 -7.29
C ASN A 51 -12.20 12.11 -7.86
N ASP A 52 -11.51 12.02 -8.99
CA ASP A 52 -10.80 13.12 -9.65
C ASP A 52 -9.92 13.93 -8.66
N GLY A 53 -9.14 13.21 -7.83
CA GLY A 53 -8.23 13.77 -6.83
C GLY A 53 -8.90 14.41 -5.61
N ARG A 54 -10.22 14.27 -5.45
CA ARG A 54 -10.99 14.82 -4.32
C ARG A 54 -11.60 13.71 -3.47
N ILE A 55 -11.50 13.83 -2.17
CA ILE A 55 -12.19 12.92 -1.26
C ILE A 55 -13.70 13.16 -1.36
N VAL A 56 -14.44 12.15 -1.82
CA VAL A 56 -15.91 12.16 -1.89
C VAL A 56 -16.57 11.47 -0.70
N LEU A 57 -15.82 10.61 -0.01
CA LEU A 57 -16.21 10.00 1.26
C LEU A 57 -14.96 9.71 2.08
N ALA A 58 -14.94 10.13 3.35
CA ALA A 58 -13.96 9.69 4.35
C ALA A 58 -14.70 9.36 5.65
N LYS A 59 -14.59 8.11 6.13
CA LYS A 59 -15.35 7.66 7.30
C LYS A 59 -14.63 6.56 8.07
N GLY A 60 -14.79 6.59 9.39
CA GLY A 60 -14.40 5.51 10.29
C GLY A 60 -15.59 4.70 10.76
N TYR A 61 -15.39 3.39 10.98
CA TYR A 61 -16.38 2.44 11.45
C TYR A 61 -15.81 1.63 12.61
N GLY A 62 -16.61 1.38 13.64
CA GLY A 62 -16.21 0.57 14.79
C GLY A 62 -15.10 1.21 15.63
N PHE A 63 -14.20 0.41 16.18
CA PHE A 63 -13.25 0.80 17.22
C PHE A 63 -11.78 0.71 16.76
N ALA A 64 -11.03 1.78 16.97
CA ALA A 64 -9.58 1.83 16.85
C ALA A 64 -8.91 1.12 18.04
N ASN A 65 -9.54 1.16 19.21
CA ASN A 65 -9.16 0.40 20.39
C ASN A 65 -10.43 -0.18 21.02
N VAL A 66 -10.52 -1.51 21.07
CA VAL A 66 -11.71 -2.21 21.60
C VAL A 66 -11.76 -2.12 23.12
N GLU A 67 -10.62 -2.20 23.80
CA GLU A 67 -10.55 -2.20 25.26
C GLU A 67 -11.02 -0.86 25.86
N HIS A 68 -10.66 0.25 25.21
CA HIS A 68 -11.03 1.60 25.60
C HIS A 68 -12.22 2.16 24.81
N GLN A 69 -12.82 1.37 23.92
CA GLN A 69 -13.95 1.76 23.07
C GLN A 69 -13.69 3.06 22.28
N VAL A 70 -12.42 3.27 21.85
CA VAL A 70 -12.05 4.45 21.07
C VAL A 70 -12.55 4.24 19.64
N PRO A 71 -13.41 5.12 19.09
CA PRO A 71 -13.94 4.95 17.74
C PRO A 71 -12.86 5.18 16.67
N VAL A 72 -12.99 4.48 15.54
CA VAL A 72 -12.20 4.80 14.33
C VAL A 72 -12.70 6.11 13.73
N LYS A 73 -11.76 6.95 13.35
CA LYS A 73 -11.98 8.18 12.57
C LYS A 73 -11.14 8.12 11.29
N PRO A 74 -11.40 8.97 10.28
CA PRO A 74 -10.52 9.07 9.10
C PRO A 74 -9.07 9.40 9.45
N GLU A 75 -8.83 10.14 10.53
CA GLU A 75 -7.50 10.50 11.05
C GLU A 75 -6.79 9.35 11.76
N THR A 76 -7.49 8.25 12.05
CA THR A 76 -6.91 7.10 12.75
C THR A 76 -5.79 6.50 11.91
N ILE A 77 -4.64 6.29 12.56
CA ILE A 77 -3.42 5.79 11.94
C ILE A 77 -3.38 4.27 12.03
N PHE A 78 -3.14 3.62 10.90
CA PHE A 78 -3.04 2.17 10.78
C PHE A 78 -1.67 1.76 10.23
N GLN A 79 -1.34 0.49 10.37
CA GLN A 79 -0.19 -0.11 9.69
C GLN A 79 -0.58 -0.49 8.25
N SER A 80 0.28 -0.12 7.30
CA SER A 80 0.02 -0.33 5.87
C SER A 80 0.23 -1.77 5.42
N GLY A 81 1.10 -2.52 6.11
CA GLY A 81 1.60 -3.78 5.58
C GLY A 81 2.14 -3.60 4.15
N SER A 82 2.07 -4.63 3.34
CA SER A 82 2.63 -4.63 1.97
C SER A 82 2.08 -3.55 1.04
N MET A 83 1.00 -2.82 1.40
CA MET A 83 0.60 -1.62 0.69
C MET A 83 1.72 -0.56 0.68
N GLY A 84 2.65 -0.61 1.65
CA GLY A 84 3.85 0.23 1.69
C GLY A 84 4.85 0.00 0.57
N LYS A 85 4.82 -1.14 -0.14
CA LYS A 85 5.77 -1.46 -1.22
C LYS A 85 5.77 -0.44 -2.36
N GLN A 86 4.63 0.19 -2.63
CA GLN A 86 4.56 1.27 -3.61
C GLN A 86 5.47 2.47 -3.26
N PHE A 87 5.63 2.77 -1.97
CA PHE A 87 6.53 3.85 -1.52
C PHE A 87 8.01 3.44 -1.63
N THR A 88 8.34 2.20 -1.29
CA THR A 88 9.69 1.64 -1.49
C THR A 88 10.06 1.66 -2.97
N ALA A 89 9.16 1.21 -3.85
CA ALA A 89 9.37 1.28 -5.30
C ALA A 89 9.56 2.72 -5.79
N THR A 90 8.76 3.67 -5.26
CA THR A 90 8.91 5.09 -5.57
C THR A 90 10.27 5.64 -5.13
N ALA A 91 10.78 5.25 -3.94
CA ALA A 91 12.12 5.65 -3.50
C ALA A 91 13.22 5.16 -4.46
N VAL A 92 13.11 3.92 -4.94
CA VAL A 92 14.04 3.37 -5.95
C VAL A 92 13.94 4.15 -7.26
N MET A 93 12.73 4.50 -7.72
CA MET A 93 12.52 5.28 -8.93
C MET A 93 13.05 6.72 -8.81
N LEU A 94 12.93 7.34 -7.63
CA LEU A 94 13.55 8.65 -7.34
C LEU A 94 15.08 8.58 -7.44
N LEU A 95 15.71 7.53 -6.90
CA LEU A 95 17.14 7.32 -7.03
C LEU A 95 17.56 7.06 -8.49
N MET A 96 16.72 6.41 -9.28
CA MET A 96 16.92 6.21 -10.71
C MET A 96 16.87 7.55 -11.46
N GLU A 97 15.86 8.40 -11.18
CA GLU A 97 15.75 9.73 -11.79
C GLU A 97 16.88 10.68 -11.37
N ASP A 98 17.40 10.52 -10.14
CA ASP A 98 18.60 11.23 -9.66
C ASP A 98 19.91 10.72 -10.33
N GLY A 99 19.84 9.68 -11.18
CA GLY A 99 21.01 9.09 -11.84
C GLY A 99 21.92 8.28 -10.91
N LYS A 100 21.45 7.91 -9.72
CA LYS A 100 22.25 7.18 -8.72
C LYS A 100 22.25 5.66 -8.94
N LEU A 101 21.28 5.14 -9.66
CA LEU A 101 21.17 3.75 -10.06
C LEU A 101 20.41 3.63 -11.38
N ALA A 102 20.52 2.48 -12.05
CA ALA A 102 19.64 2.07 -13.15
C ALA A 102 18.80 0.86 -12.70
N ILE A 103 17.54 0.80 -13.14
CA ILE A 103 16.61 -0.28 -12.74
C ILE A 103 17.12 -1.67 -13.17
N ASP A 104 17.89 -1.72 -14.25
CA ASP A 104 18.48 -2.97 -14.76
C ASP A 104 19.92 -3.22 -14.25
N ASP A 105 20.42 -2.37 -13.34
CA ASP A 105 21.69 -2.64 -12.66
C ASP A 105 21.56 -3.96 -11.87
N LYS A 106 22.63 -4.76 -11.93
CA LYS A 106 22.79 -5.95 -11.09
C LYS A 106 22.95 -5.52 -9.64
N ILE A 107 22.25 -6.21 -8.70
CA ILE A 107 22.32 -5.87 -7.27
C ILE A 107 23.73 -6.05 -6.73
N SER A 108 24.55 -6.93 -7.30
CA SER A 108 25.97 -7.13 -6.94
C SER A 108 26.82 -5.86 -7.05
N LYS A 109 26.39 -4.86 -7.83
CA LYS A 109 27.02 -3.55 -7.90
C LYS A 109 26.94 -2.77 -6.57
N TYR A 110 25.89 -3.03 -5.78
CA TYR A 110 25.56 -2.30 -4.56
C TYR A 110 25.75 -3.12 -3.28
N PHE A 111 25.81 -4.44 -3.43
CA PHE A 111 25.93 -5.37 -2.32
C PHE A 111 27.26 -6.12 -2.40
N PRO A 112 28.14 -5.98 -1.38
CA PRO A 112 29.41 -6.72 -1.36
C PRO A 112 29.16 -8.20 -1.09
N ASN A 113 30.06 -9.06 -1.60
CA ASN A 113 30.08 -10.50 -1.31
C ASN A 113 28.74 -11.22 -1.59
N THR A 114 28.05 -10.81 -2.67
CA THR A 114 26.86 -11.52 -3.13
C THR A 114 27.20 -12.95 -3.55
N PRO A 115 26.30 -13.94 -3.26
CA PRO A 115 26.47 -15.29 -3.77
C PRO A 115 26.52 -15.34 -5.29
N GLU A 116 27.19 -16.33 -5.86
CA GLU A 116 27.23 -16.53 -7.31
C GLU A 116 25.82 -16.63 -7.91
N SER A 117 24.87 -17.25 -7.21
CA SER A 117 23.47 -17.36 -7.62
C SER A 117 22.77 -16.01 -7.81
N TRP A 118 23.27 -14.92 -7.19
CA TRP A 118 22.68 -13.58 -7.30
C TRP A 118 23.25 -12.72 -8.43
N GLN A 119 24.27 -13.22 -9.16
CA GLN A 119 24.98 -12.44 -10.18
C GLN A 119 24.11 -11.90 -11.32
N ASN A 120 22.94 -12.52 -11.53
CA ASN A 120 22.00 -12.09 -12.55
C ASN A 120 20.73 -11.42 -11.98
N ILE A 121 20.66 -11.20 -10.66
CA ILE A 121 19.55 -10.47 -10.07
C ILE A 121 19.75 -8.98 -10.34
N THR A 122 18.74 -8.33 -10.93
CA THR A 122 18.68 -6.88 -11.11
C THR A 122 17.74 -6.24 -10.11
N ILE A 123 17.81 -4.90 -9.96
CA ILE A 123 16.84 -4.13 -9.17
C ILE A 123 15.42 -4.36 -9.67
N ARG A 124 15.23 -4.43 -11.00
CA ARG A 124 13.94 -4.78 -11.62
C ARG A 124 13.39 -6.10 -11.10
N HIS A 125 14.21 -7.13 -10.99
CA HIS A 125 13.78 -8.43 -10.48
C HIS A 125 13.27 -8.35 -9.04
N LEU A 126 13.87 -7.52 -8.18
CA LEU A 126 13.39 -7.30 -6.82
C LEU A 126 12.06 -6.55 -6.81
N LEU A 127 11.94 -5.46 -7.59
CA LEU A 127 10.73 -4.63 -7.69
C LEU A 127 9.52 -5.43 -8.19
N THR A 128 9.75 -6.39 -9.08
CA THR A 128 8.68 -7.16 -9.76
C THR A 128 8.45 -8.55 -9.19
N HIS A 129 9.13 -8.94 -8.11
CA HIS A 129 9.04 -10.28 -7.53
C HIS A 129 9.44 -11.42 -8.49
N THR A 130 10.45 -11.18 -9.32
CA THR A 130 10.98 -12.16 -10.28
C THR A 130 12.45 -12.51 -10.02
N SER A 131 12.96 -12.19 -8.83
CA SER A 131 14.37 -12.45 -8.46
C SER A 131 14.68 -13.91 -8.15
N GLY A 132 13.68 -14.73 -7.85
CA GLY A 132 13.85 -16.06 -7.30
C GLY A 132 14.09 -16.09 -5.78
N MET A 133 14.24 -14.95 -5.12
CA MET A 133 14.33 -14.88 -3.67
C MET A 133 13.01 -15.30 -3.04
N THR A 134 13.07 -16.20 -2.07
CA THR A 134 11.93 -16.58 -1.21
C THR A 134 11.90 -15.72 0.04
N ASP A 135 10.81 -15.80 0.81
CA ASP A 135 10.75 -15.18 2.13
C ASP A 135 11.64 -15.93 3.14
N TYR A 136 11.81 -15.36 4.33
CA TYR A 136 12.53 -16.01 5.41
C TYR A 136 11.95 -17.38 5.73
N PRO A 137 12.79 -18.35 6.16
CA PRO A 137 12.34 -19.68 6.49
C PRO A 137 11.36 -19.68 7.67
N ARG A 138 10.60 -20.77 7.83
CA ARG A 138 9.53 -20.86 8.86
C ARG A 138 10.02 -20.73 10.30
N ASP A 139 11.29 -21.06 10.55
CA ASP A 139 11.98 -20.97 11.84
C ASP A 139 12.65 -19.61 12.08
N PHE A 140 12.44 -18.65 11.18
CA PHE A 140 12.92 -17.27 11.36
C PHE A 140 12.26 -16.65 12.60
N ASP A 141 13.08 -16.19 13.54
CA ASP A 141 12.59 -15.63 14.80
C ASP A 141 12.18 -14.16 14.64
N PHE A 142 10.90 -13.94 14.46
CA PHE A 142 10.30 -12.60 14.35
C PHE A 142 10.31 -11.79 15.67
N ARG A 143 10.77 -12.38 16.77
CA ARG A 143 10.86 -11.70 18.07
C ARG A 143 12.26 -11.18 18.38
N ARG A 144 13.25 -11.58 17.59
CA ARG A 144 14.62 -11.10 17.69
C ARG A 144 14.81 -9.83 16.84
N ASP A 145 15.58 -8.86 17.35
CA ASP A 145 16.07 -7.75 16.56
C ASP A 145 17.19 -8.16 15.61
N TYR A 146 17.19 -7.54 14.43
CA TYR A 146 18.19 -7.73 13.38
C TYR A 146 18.66 -6.39 12.85
N THR A 147 19.95 -6.26 12.61
CA THR A 147 20.51 -5.18 11.80
C THR A 147 20.26 -5.44 10.30
N GLU A 148 20.39 -4.41 9.46
CA GLU A 148 20.33 -4.58 8.01
C GLU A 148 21.39 -5.56 7.50
N ASP A 149 22.61 -5.53 8.06
CA ASP A 149 23.67 -6.46 7.69
C ASP A 149 23.35 -7.91 8.10
N GLU A 150 22.76 -8.13 9.28
CA GLU A 150 22.29 -9.47 9.68
C GLU A 150 21.17 -9.98 8.76
N LEU A 151 20.23 -9.12 8.38
CA LEU A 151 19.17 -9.48 7.42
C LEU A 151 19.77 -9.81 6.05
N TYR A 152 20.75 -9.04 5.59
CA TYR A 152 21.47 -9.30 4.35
C TYR A 152 22.22 -10.63 4.38
N GLU A 153 22.99 -10.91 5.44
CA GLU A 153 23.73 -12.18 5.58
C GLU A 153 22.79 -13.39 5.62
N ARG A 154 21.65 -13.26 6.31
CA ARG A 154 20.62 -14.31 6.32
C ARG A 154 19.99 -14.51 4.94
N ALA A 155 19.72 -13.43 4.21
CA ALA A 155 19.19 -13.50 2.85
C ALA A 155 20.13 -14.26 1.91
N LYS A 156 21.45 -14.04 2.00
CA LYS A 156 22.46 -14.76 1.20
C LYS A 156 22.48 -16.27 1.44
N ALA A 157 22.13 -16.70 2.64
CA ALA A 157 22.11 -18.12 3.00
C ALA A 157 20.88 -18.86 2.44
N ILE A 158 19.87 -18.14 1.92
CA ILE A 158 18.63 -18.73 1.39
C ILE A 158 18.83 -19.02 -0.12
N PRO A 159 18.70 -20.26 -0.58
CA PRO A 159 18.78 -20.59 -2.00
C PRO A 159 17.67 -19.90 -2.80
N LEU A 160 17.96 -19.53 -4.04
CA LEU A 160 16.93 -19.07 -4.96
C LEU A 160 16.01 -20.24 -5.32
N ALA A 161 14.70 -19.98 -5.37
CA ALA A 161 13.69 -20.95 -5.78
C ALA A 161 13.68 -21.21 -7.30
N PHE A 162 14.16 -20.24 -8.08
CA PHE A 162 14.24 -20.28 -9.55
C PHE A 162 15.23 -19.21 -10.04
N GLN A 163 15.61 -19.26 -11.31
CA GLN A 163 16.52 -18.28 -11.90
C GLN A 163 15.85 -16.90 -12.08
N PRO A 164 16.58 -15.80 -11.91
CA PRO A 164 16.03 -14.45 -12.08
C PRO A 164 15.31 -14.28 -13.43
N GLY A 165 14.10 -13.75 -13.40
CA GLY A 165 13.23 -13.55 -14.55
C GLY A 165 12.46 -14.79 -15.03
N GLU A 166 12.72 -15.98 -14.47
CA GLU A 166 12.06 -17.23 -14.92
C GLU A 166 10.59 -17.27 -14.52
N LYS A 167 10.27 -16.85 -13.31
CA LYS A 167 8.92 -16.92 -12.73
C LYS A 167 8.62 -15.69 -11.89
N TRP A 168 7.34 -15.47 -11.66
CA TRP A 168 6.87 -14.56 -10.65
C TRP A 168 6.56 -15.31 -9.35
N SER A 169 7.10 -14.82 -8.25
CA SER A 169 6.80 -15.30 -6.90
C SER A 169 6.98 -14.17 -5.90
N TYR A 170 5.90 -13.81 -5.23
CA TYR A 170 5.92 -12.74 -4.24
C TYR A 170 6.99 -12.96 -3.16
N SER A 171 7.81 -11.95 -2.90
CA SER A 171 8.89 -12.01 -1.93
C SER A 171 8.97 -10.72 -1.12
N ASN A 172 8.73 -10.81 0.19
CA ASN A 172 8.98 -9.70 1.11
C ASN A 172 10.48 -9.46 1.24
N LEU A 173 11.29 -10.53 1.27
CA LEU A 173 12.75 -10.43 1.33
C LEU A 173 13.32 -9.58 0.19
N GLY A 174 12.77 -9.69 -1.02
CA GLY A 174 13.17 -8.83 -2.14
C GLY A 174 12.99 -7.34 -1.84
N TYR A 175 11.91 -6.98 -1.16
CA TYR A 175 11.64 -5.58 -0.76
C TYR A 175 12.45 -5.14 0.47
N VAL A 176 12.76 -6.05 1.39
CA VAL A 176 13.74 -5.78 2.46
C VAL A 176 15.09 -5.42 1.82
N MET A 177 15.53 -6.18 0.80
CA MET A 177 16.76 -5.87 0.06
C MET A 177 16.70 -4.51 -0.66
N LEU A 178 15.52 -4.11 -1.18
CA LEU A 178 15.35 -2.77 -1.75
C LEU A 178 15.50 -1.66 -0.69
N GLY A 179 15.04 -1.87 0.54
CA GLY A 179 15.26 -0.94 1.65
C GLY A 179 16.75 -0.75 1.97
N ILE A 180 17.48 -1.86 2.07
CA ILE A 180 18.94 -1.84 2.28
C ILE A 180 19.65 -1.17 1.08
N LEU A 181 19.19 -1.42 -0.16
CA LEU A 181 19.69 -0.74 -1.36
C LEU A 181 19.50 0.78 -1.27
N ILE A 182 18.31 1.24 -0.90
CA ILE A 182 18.01 2.66 -0.72
C ILE A 182 18.99 3.29 0.28
N HIS A 183 19.22 2.62 1.42
CA HIS A 183 20.18 3.09 2.42
C HIS A 183 21.59 3.18 1.84
N ARG A 184 22.08 2.15 1.19
CA ARG A 184 23.44 2.09 0.62
C ARG A 184 23.68 3.12 -0.47
N VAL A 185 22.68 3.38 -1.32
CA VAL A 185 22.79 4.32 -2.45
C VAL A 185 22.61 5.77 -2.01
N SER A 186 21.69 6.02 -1.08
CA SER A 186 21.35 7.37 -0.62
C SER A 186 22.18 7.85 0.58
N GLY A 187 22.75 6.92 1.36
CA GLY A 187 23.37 7.20 2.66
C GLY A 187 22.35 7.46 3.77
N LYS A 188 21.06 7.23 3.53
CA LYS A 188 19.96 7.47 4.49
C LYS A 188 19.16 6.20 4.71
N PHE A 189 18.79 5.92 5.96
CA PHE A 189 17.79 4.90 6.24
C PHE A 189 16.56 5.10 5.36
N TYR A 190 15.96 4.01 4.83
CA TYR A 190 14.91 4.12 3.82
C TYR A 190 13.71 4.95 4.29
N GLY A 191 13.37 4.85 5.59
CA GLY A 191 12.28 5.62 6.19
C GLY A 191 12.56 7.13 6.20
N ASP A 192 13.80 7.53 6.50
CA ASP A 192 14.23 8.93 6.46
C ASP A 192 14.24 9.45 5.02
N PHE A 193 14.65 8.60 4.07
CA PHE A 193 14.57 8.93 2.65
C PHE A 193 13.13 9.16 2.20
N LEU A 194 12.21 8.27 2.59
CA LEU A 194 10.77 8.44 2.29
C LEU A 194 10.20 9.71 2.95
N GLN A 195 10.57 9.98 4.19
CA GLN A 195 10.12 11.18 4.90
C GLN A 195 10.52 12.44 4.17
N GLU A 196 11.78 12.53 3.72
CA GLU A 196 12.31 13.70 3.04
C GLU A 196 11.81 13.86 1.60
N ARG A 197 11.81 12.75 0.84
CA ARG A 197 11.60 12.79 -0.60
C ARG A 197 10.16 12.53 -1.03
N VAL A 198 9.32 11.93 -0.15
CA VAL A 198 7.95 11.55 -0.47
C VAL A 198 6.95 12.18 0.49
N PHE A 199 7.03 11.85 1.78
CA PHE A 199 5.96 12.21 2.72
C PHE A 199 5.89 13.71 2.97
N LYS A 200 7.02 14.35 3.26
CA LYS A 200 7.08 15.81 3.49
C LYS A 200 6.70 16.63 2.25
N PRO A 201 7.19 16.35 1.02
CA PRO A 201 6.76 17.07 -0.18
C PRO A 201 5.27 16.95 -0.47
N LEU A 202 4.63 15.83 -0.09
CA LEU A 202 3.20 15.60 -0.27
C LEU A 202 2.36 16.01 0.93
N ASP A 203 2.98 16.56 1.99
CA ASP A 203 2.29 16.88 3.24
C ASP A 203 1.55 15.67 3.86
N MET A 204 2.12 14.47 3.73
CA MET A 204 1.62 13.24 4.35
C MET A 204 2.08 13.20 5.81
N SER A 205 1.43 13.98 6.66
CA SER A 205 1.92 14.33 8.00
C SER A 205 1.91 13.17 9.01
N THR A 206 1.13 12.12 8.76
CA THR A 206 1.10 10.93 9.63
C THR A 206 1.93 9.77 9.09
N ALA A 207 2.26 9.80 7.78
CA ALA A 207 3.04 8.74 7.15
C ALA A 207 4.47 8.68 7.69
N ARG A 208 4.87 7.51 8.19
CA ARG A 208 6.19 7.24 8.76
C ARG A 208 6.47 5.74 8.85
N VAL A 209 7.71 5.37 9.07
CA VAL A 209 8.06 3.99 9.45
C VAL A 209 7.46 3.68 10.82
N ILE A 210 7.06 2.43 11.02
CA ILE A 210 6.52 1.96 12.30
C ILE A 210 7.59 2.14 13.39
N ASN A 211 7.21 2.86 14.44
CA ASN A 211 7.98 2.94 15.67
C ASN A 211 7.02 2.72 16.86
N GLU A 212 7.14 1.58 17.50
CA GLU A 212 6.24 1.21 18.60
C GLU A 212 6.61 1.90 19.94
N ALA A 213 7.83 2.42 20.05
CA ALA A 213 8.28 3.16 21.22
C ALA A 213 7.69 4.58 21.28
N ASP A 214 7.35 5.17 20.12
CA ASP A 214 6.81 6.52 20.06
C ASP A 214 5.34 6.56 20.51
N ILE A 215 4.99 7.66 21.20
CA ILE A 215 3.58 7.97 21.45
C ILE A 215 3.02 8.66 20.20
N ILE A 216 2.21 7.91 19.45
CA ILE A 216 1.60 8.39 18.21
C ILE A 216 0.11 8.61 18.45
N PRO A 217 -0.37 9.87 18.49
CA PRO A 217 -1.79 10.18 18.64
C PRO A 217 -2.63 9.51 17.54
N ASN A 218 -3.84 9.05 17.89
CA ASN A 218 -4.79 8.40 17.01
C ASN A 218 -4.32 7.05 16.40
N ARG A 219 -3.29 6.41 16.96
CA ARG A 219 -2.83 5.08 16.51
C ARG A 219 -3.84 3.99 16.90
N ALA A 220 -4.29 3.21 15.94
CA ALA A 220 -5.14 2.05 16.18
C ALA A 220 -4.36 0.90 16.84
N ALA A 221 -5.05 0.13 17.66
CA ALA A 221 -4.61 -1.19 18.12
C ALA A 221 -4.95 -2.25 17.07
N GLY A 222 -4.08 -3.25 16.91
CA GLY A 222 -4.26 -4.35 15.97
C GLY A 222 -4.81 -5.60 16.65
N TYR A 223 -5.62 -6.38 15.93
CA TYR A 223 -6.31 -7.54 16.47
C TYR A 223 -6.17 -8.77 15.56
N ARG A 224 -6.34 -9.94 16.16
CA ARG A 224 -6.46 -11.24 15.47
C ARG A 224 -7.62 -12.03 16.02
N VAL A 225 -8.18 -12.92 15.22
CA VAL A 225 -9.15 -13.90 15.70
C VAL A 225 -8.44 -15.23 15.93
N ASP A 226 -8.56 -15.75 17.14
CA ASP A 226 -8.01 -17.03 17.56
C ASP A 226 -9.12 -17.87 18.18
N LYS A 227 -9.40 -19.04 17.61
CA LYS A 227 -10.49 -19.94 18.02
C LYS A 227 -11.86 -19.25 18.16
N GLY A 228 -12.15 -18.28 17.27
CA GLY A 228 -13.42 -17.53 17.28
C GLY A 228 -13.42 -16.31 18.20
N GLU A 229 -12.40 -16.10 19.01
CA GLU A 229 -12.29 -14.97 19.94
C GLU A 229 -11.36 -13.90 19.40
N LEU A 230 -11.70 -12.64 19.65
CA LEU A 230 -10.83 -11.51 19.34
C LEU A 230 -9.70 -11.45 20.38
N LYS A 231 -8.47 -11.34 19.90
CA LYS A 231 -7.23 -11.20 20.69
C LYS A 231 -6.39 -10.05 20.17
N ASN A 232 -5.54 -9.49 21.02
CA ASN A 232 -4.54 -8.52 20.59
C ASN A 232 -3.59 -9.12 19.55
N GLN A 233 -2.99 -8.28 18.73
CA GLN A 233 -1.97 -8.68 17.74
C GLN A 233 -0.80 -9.42 18.38
N ASN A 234 -0.10 -10.22 17.59
CA ASN A 234 1.17 -10.78 18.03
C ASN A 234 2.25 -9.71 18.07
N TRP A 235 3.21 -9.85 18.98
CA TRP A 235 4.37 -8.97 19.05
C TRP A 235 5.43 -9.42 18.03
N VAL A 236 6.07 -8.46 17.40
CA VAL A 236 7.22 -8.62 16.49
C VAL A 236 8.30 -7.64 16.95
N SER A 237 9.57 -7.98 16.73
CA SER A 237 10.68 -7.12 17.14
C SER A 237 10.62 -5.74 16.46
N PRO A 238 11.04 -4.66 17.14
CA PRO A 238 11.05 -3.32 16.57
C PRO A 238 11.81 -3.23 15.25
N SER A 239 12.92 -3.91 15.09
CA SER A 239 13.72 -3.89 13.86
C SER A 239 12.99 -4.45 12.65
N LEU A 240 12.13 -5.46 12.82
CA LEU A 240 11.31 -6.02 11.75
C LEU A 240 10.08 -5.16 11.43
N ASN A 241 9.73 -4.23 12.31
CA ASN A 241 8.73 -3.19 12.06
C ASN A 241 9.30 -2.00 11.28
N THR A 242 10.57 -2.03 10.88
CA THR A 242 11.23 -0.95 10.13
C THR A 242 11.69 -1.39 8.73
N THR A 243 11.27 -2.57 8.27
CA THR A 243 11.68 -3.09 6.97
C THR A 243 10.84 -2.53 5.80
N ALA A 244 11.46 -2.39 4.64
CA ALA A 244 10.89 -1.71 3.48
C ALA A 244 9.85 -2.53 2.69
N ASP A 245 9.53 -3.72 3.16
CA ASP A 245 8.49 -4.57 2.57
C ASP A 245 7.06 -4.15 2.96
N GLY A 246 6.91 -3.09 3.81
CA GLY A 246 5.61 -2.50 4.09
C GLY A 246 5.40 -1.97 5.51
N ALA A 247 6.47 -1.73 6.27
CA ALA A 247 6.40 -1.34 7.67
C ALA A 247 6.15 0.18 7.87
N LEU A 248 4.98 0.69 7.44
CA LEU A 248 4.62 2.10 7.53
C LEU A 248 3.34 2.31 8.35
N TYR A 249 3.28 3.45 9.05
CA TYR A 249 2.06 4.04 9.57
C TYR A 249 1.53 5.08 8.59
N MET A 250 0.19 5.17 8.44
CA MET A 250 -0.50 6.24 7.71
C MET A 250 -2.00 6.21 7.97
N ASN A 251 -2.70 7.26 7.56
CA ASN A 251 -4.16 7.34 7.56
C ASN A 251 -4.70 7.50 6.14
N VAL A 252 -6.03 7.52 5.99
CA VAL A 252 -6.67 7.63 4.66
C VAL A 252 -6.48 9.02 4.03
N TYR A 253 -6.24 10.07 4.80
CA TYR A 253 -5.96 11.40 4.25
C TYR A 253 -4.58 11.49 3.62
N ASP A 254 -3.56 10.85 4.23
CA ASP A 254 -2.25 10.74 3.61
C ASP A 254 -2.33 9.96 2.29
N MET A 255 -3.11 8.87 2.26
CA MET A 255 -3.30 8.09 1.05
C MET A 255 -4.06 8.85 -0.05
N ALA A 256 -4.95 9.78 0.31
CA ALA A 256 -5.59 10.65 -0.67
C ALA A 256 -4.60 11.65 -1.29
N LYS A 257 -3.67 12.20 -0.49
CA LYS A 257 -2.58 13.05 -0.99
C LYS A 257 -1.63 12.26 -1.89
N TRP A 258 -1.32 11.03 -1.51
CA TRP A 258 -0.56 10.10 -2.34
C TRP A 258 -1.24 9.83 -3.67
N ASP A 259 -2.54 9.45 -3.67
CA ASP A 259 -3.32 9.21 -4.87
C ASP A 259 -3.31 10.42 -5.82
N ALA A 260 -3.56 11.62 -5.30
CA ALA A 260 -3.54 12.85 -6.07
C ALA A 260 -2.16 13.12 -6.70
N ALA A 261 -1.08 12.85 -5.99
CA ALA A 261 0.29 13.04 -6.49
C ALA A 261 0.61 12.11 -7.69
N LEU A 262 0.06 10.91 -7.71
CA LEU A 262 0.27 9.93 -8.79
C LEU A 262 -0.38 10.32 -10.14
N TYR A 263 -1.21 11.36 -10.18
CA TYR A 263 -1.71 11.97 -11.42
C TYR A 263 -0.87 13.16 -11.90
N THR A 264 0.21 13.47 -11.19
CA THR A 264 1.11 14.60 -11.46
C THR A 264 2.56 14.15 -11.59
N GLU A 265 3.43 15.06 -11.99
CA GLU A 265 4.89 14.83 -11.98
C GLU A 265 5.57 15.46 -10.74
N LYS A 266 4.83 15.64 -9.65
CA LYS A 266 5.36 16.26 -8.43
C LYS A 266 6.50 15.46 -7.78
N LEU A 267 6.46 14.14 -7.90
CA LEU A 267 7.50 13.23 -7.37
C LEU A 267 8.30 12.57 -8.47
N LEU A 268 7.62 11.96 -9.42
CA LEU A 268 8.20 11.17 -10.51
C LEU A 268 7.69 11.66 -11.86
N LYS A 269 8.51 11.56 -12.88
CA LYS A 269 8.10 11.79 -14.27
C LYS A 269 7.01 10.81 -14.69
N ARG A 270 6.17 11.23 -15.62
CA ARG A 270 5.10 10.36 -16.16
C ARG A 270 5.63 9.03 -16.67
N SER A 271 6.77 9.04 -17.36
CA SER A 271 7.39 7.82 -17.88
C SER A 271 7.83 6.84 -16.77
N SER A 272 8.23 7.34 -15.61
CA SER A 272 8.57 6.51 -14.45
C SER A 272 7.32 5.89 -13.82
N LEU A 273 6.23 6.66 -13.71
CA LEU A 273 4.94 6.14 -13.21
C LEU A 273 4.38 5.06 -14.16
N GLU A 274 4.45 5.27 -15.47
CA GLU A 274 4.02 4.29 -16.47
C GLU A 274 4.84 2.99 -16.38
N GLN A 275 6.16 3.12 -16.14
CA GLN A 275 7.02 1.96 -15.92
C GLN A 275 6.60 1.18 -14.65
N MET A 276 6.23 1.87 -13.57
CA MET A 276 5.74 1.22 -12.34
C MET A 276 4.43 0.46 -12.55
N TRP A 277 3.61 0.87 -13.49
CA TRP A 277 2.31 0.25 -13.81
C TRP A 277 2.34 -0.64 -15.05
N THR A 278 3.54 -1.02 -15.51
CA THR A 278 3.71 -1.94 -16.64
C THR A 278 3.87 -3.37 -16.12
N PRO A 279 3.07 -4.34 -16.62
CA PRO A 279 3.22 -5.76 -16.27
C PRO A 279 4.63 -6.26 -16.56
N VAL A 280 5.22 -7.01 -15.62
CA VAL A 280 6.55 -7.58 -15.81
C VAL A 280 6.53 -8.64 -16.92
N LYS A 281 7.56 -8.62 -17.76
CA LYS A 281 7.81 -9.64 -18.78
C LYS A 281 8.83 -10.65 -18.25
N LEU A 282 8.48 -11.94 -18.32
CA LEU A 282 9.33 -13.06 -17.92
C LEU A 282 10.26 -13.46 -19.05
N ASN A 283 11.26 -14.31 -18.75
CA ASN A 283 12.26 -14.79 -19.73
C ASN A 283 11.65 -15.60 -20.86
N ASP A 284 10.49 -16.26 -20.64
CA ASP A 284 9.75 -17.00 -21.67
C ASP A 284 8.88 -16.10 -22.57
N GLY A 285 8.92 -14.79 -22.34
CA GLY A 285 8.17 -13.78 -23.09
C GLY A 285 6.76 -13.52 -22.58
N LYS A 286 6.23 -14.33 -21.65
CA LYS A 286 4.93 -14.09 -21.02
C LYS A 286 4.98 -12.91 -20.06
N THR A 287 3.83 -12.29 -19.83
CA THR A 287 3.69 -11.22 -18.84
C THR A 287 3.00 -11.73 -17.58
N HIS A 288 3.39 -11.15 -16.42
CA HIS A 288 2.65 -11.32 -15.18
C HIS A 288 2.10 -9.96 -14.75
N PRO A 289 0.84 -9.85 -14.27
CA PRO A 289 0.18 -8.58 -14.00
C PRO A 289 0.64 -7.93 -12.68
N TYR A 290 1.94 -7.68 -12.58
CA TYR A 290 2.59 -7.00 -11.46
C TYR A 290 3.70 -6.08 -11.98
N GLY A 291 3.71 -4.83 -11.50
CA GLY A 291 4.72 -3.83 -11.83
C GLY A 291 5.66 -3.57 -10.64
N PHE A 292 5.98 -2.29 -10.36
CA PHE A 292 6.85 -1.93 -9.23
C PHE A 292 6.01 -1.55 -8.01
N GLY A 293 5.72 -2.52 -7.15
CA GLY A 293 4.88 -2.35 -5.96
C GLY A 293 3.38 -2.25 -6.25
N TRP A 294 2.93 -2.68 -7.43
CA TRP A 294 1.54 -2.64 -7.86
C TRP A 294 1.14 -3.91 -8.59
N ALA A 295 0.06 -4.53 -8.15
CA ALA A 295 -0.68 -5.48 -8.97
C ALA A 295 -1.53 -4.69 -9.98
N ILE A 296 -1.62 -5.22 -11.21
CA ILE A 296 -2.24 -4.55 -12.36
C ILE A 296 -3.41 -5.40 -12.82
N GLY A 297 -4.52 -4.78 -13.15
CA GLY A 297 -5.69 -5.50 -13.63
C GLY A 297 -6.62 -4.63 -14.46
N GLU A 298 -7.66 -5.28 -14.93
CA GLU A 298 -8.75 -4.65 -15.68
C GLU A 298 -10.07 -5.35 -15.33
N VAL A 299 -11.14 -4.61 -15.24
CA VAL A 299 -12.50 -5.12 -15.11
C VAL A 299 -13.39 -4.34 -16.07
N LYS A 300 -14.08 -5.05 -16.97
CA LYS A 300 -15.00 -4.47 -17.96
C LYS A 300 -14.44 -3.25 -18.73
N GLY A 301 -13.14 -3.26 -19.06
CA GLY A 301 -12.46 -2.18 -19.74
C GLY A 301 -11.89 -1.09 -18.84
N HIS A 302 -12.16 -1.14 -17.53
CA HIS A 302 -11.60 -0.20 -16.54
C HIS A 302 -10.29 -0.73 -16.00
N ARG A 303 -9.17 -0.11 -16.40
CA ARG A 303 -7.83 -0.48 -15.91
C ARG A 303 -7.63 -0.02 -14.48
N TYR A 304 -7.08 -0.90 -13.65
CA TYR A 304 -6.72 -0.54 -12.28
C TYR A 304 -5.32 -1.01 -11.89
N VAL A 305 -4.75 -0.29 -10.94
CA VAL A 305 -3.59 -0.74 -10.14
C VAL A 305 -4.00 -0.81 -8.69
N GLN A 306 -3.50 -1.82 -7.98
CA GLN A 306 -3.86 -2.05 -6.59
C GLN A 306 -2.71 -2.64 -5.80
N HIS A 307 -2.75 -2.49 -4.49
CA HIS A 307 -1.95 -3.30 -3.59
C HIS A 307 -2.66 -3.49 -2.25
N GLY A 308 -2.70 -4.73 -1.79
CA GLY A 308 -3.15 -5.06 -0.45
C GLY A 308 -2.00 -5.02 0.55
N GLY A 309 -2.32 -4.88 1.82
CA GLY A 309 -1.38 -4.97 2.92
C GLY A 309 -1.85 -5.90 4.03
N ALA A 310 -0.91 -6.58 4.66
CA ALA A 310 -1.12 -7.39 5.84
C ALA A 310 0.09 -7.28 6.75
N TRP A 311 -0.13 -6.94 8.00
CA TRP A 311 0.87 -6.93 9.04
C TRP A 311 0.20 -7.11 10.40
N GLN A 312 0.93 -7.39 11.43
CA GLN A 312 0.58 -7.46 12.86
C GLN A 312 -0.82 -6.94 13.25
N GLY A 313 -1.88 -7.71 13.01
CA GLY A 313 -3.24 -7.28 13.36
C GLY A 313 -3.89 -6.29 12.40
N PHE A 314 -3.30 -6.00 11.24
CA PHE A 314 -3.81 -5.01 10.30
C PHE A 314 -3.94 -5.56 8.88
N LYS A 315 -4.88 -5.00 8.15
CA LYS A 315 -5.08 -5.16 6.71
C LYS A 315 -5.29 -3.80 6.07
N ALA A 316 -4.77 -3.63 4.86
CA ALA A 316 -4.94 -2.41 4.09
C ALA A 316 -5.22 -2.74 2.62
N GLN A 317 -5.89 -1.85 1.91
CA GLN A 317 -6.11 -1.95 0.46
C GLN A 317 -6.14 -0.56 -0.15
N ILE A 318 -5.45 -0.42 -1.28
CA ILE A 318 -5.71 0.63 -2.25
C ILE A 318 -6.07 -0.01 -3.58
N ILE A 319 -7.12 0.46 -4.23
CA ILE A 319 -7.46 0.14 -5.62
C ILE A 319 -7.73 1.45 -6.36
N ARG A 320 -7.05 1.64 -7.48
CA ARG A 320 -7.08 2.86 -8.28
C ARG A 320 -7.50 2.52 -9.70
N TYR A 321 -8.68 2.93 -10.12
CA TYR A 321 -9.14 2.88 -11.51
C TYR A 321 -8.55 4.10 -12.21
N ILE A 322 -7.45 3.88 -12.95
CA ILE A 322 -6.53 4.94 -13.37
C ILE A 322 -7.21 5.91 -14.33
N ASP A 323 -7.93 5.36 -15.32
CA ASP A 323 -8.55 6.15 -16.39
C ASP A 323 -9.80 6.87 -15.88
N ASP A 324 -10.49 6.30 -14.90
CA ASP A 324 -11.66 6.87 -14.24
C ASP A 324 -11.30 7.87 -13.13
N LYS A 325 -10.02 7.93 -12.74
CA LYS A 325 -9.52 8.70 -11.59
C LYS A 325 -10.29 8.42 -10.30
N PHE A 326 -10.70 7.18 -10.13
CA PHE A 326 -11.47 6.72 -8.98
C PHE A 326 -10.61 5.79 -8.11
N THR A 327 -10.56 6.06 -6.82
CA THR A 327 -9.72 5.32 -5.89
C THR A 327 -10.47 5.00 -4.60
N VAL A 328 -10.32 3.77 -4.12
CA VAL A 328 -10.76 3.37 -2.78
C VAL A 328 -9.53 3.01 -1.95
N VAL A 329 -9.42 3.60 -0.77
CA VAL A 329 -8.43 3.28 0.25
C VAL A 329 -9.14 2.79 1.49
N LEU A 330 -8.70 1.66 2.02
CA LEU A 330 -9.28 1.05 3.21
C LEU A 330 -8.19 0.50 4.13
N PHE A 331 -8.35 0.74 5.44
CA PHE A 331 -7.59 0.11 6.50
C PHE A 331 -8.52 -0.62 7.46
N ALA A 332 -8.10 -1.78 7.94
CA ALA A 332 -8.81 -2.57 8.96
C ALA A 332 -7.82 -3.06 10.02
N ASN A 333 -8.23 -3.06 11.28
CA ASN A 333 -7.40 -3.51 12.39
C ASN A 333 -7.66 -4.97 12.79
N GLN A 334 -7.71 -5.88 11.81
CA GLN A 334 -7.86 -7.32 12.05
C GLN A 334 -7.13 -8.14 10.99
N THR A 335 -6.32 -9.13 11.41
CA THR A 335 -5.38 -9.92 10.57
C THR A 335 -6.08 -10.70 9.44
N ARG A 336 -7.32 -11.16 9.62
CA ARG A 336 -8.05 -12.00 8.67
C ARG A 336 -9.08 -11.23 7.83
N ALA A 337 -9.15 -9.90 7.99
CA ALA A 337 -10.05 -9.08 7.18
C ALA A 337 -9.76 -9.28 5.68
N ASN A 338 -10.80 -9.49 4.89
CA ASN A 338 -10.71 -9.53 3.43
C ASN A 338 -10.80 -8.10 2.90
N GLN A 339 -9.69 -7.36 3.01
CA GLN A 339 -9.60 -5.96 2.62
C GLN A 339 -9.91 -5.74 1.13
N SER A 340 -9.54 -6.70 0.27
CA SER A 340 -9.81 -6.62 -1.17
C SER A 340 -11.31 -6.66 -1.45
N LYS A 341 -12.02 -7.62 -0.84
CA LYS A 341 -13.51 -7.70 -0.94
C LYS A 341 -14.16 -6.40 -0.46
N LEU A 342 -13.71 -5.86 0.67
CA LEU A 342 -14.27 -4.62 1.23
C LEU A 342 -14.08 -3.44 0.26
N ALA A 343 -12.87 -3.23 -0.25
CA ALA A 343 -12.58 -2.11 -1.14
C ALA A 343 -13.27 -2.24 -2.51
N GLN A 344 -13.28 -3.43 -3.10
CA GLN A 344 -13.98 -3.71 -4.36
C GLN A 344 -15.50 -3.56 -4.22
N GLY A 345 -16.07 -4.04 -3.12
CA GLY A 345 -17.50 -3.86 -2.85
C GLY A 345 -17.88 -2.39 -2.71
N VAL A 346 -17.05 -1.59 -2.02
CA VAL A 346 -17.25 -0.14 -1.96
C VAL A 346 -17.16 0.48 -3.36
N ALA A 347 -16.15 0.13 -4.16
CA ALA A 347 -16.01 0.65 -5.52
C ALA A 347 -17.24 0.33 -6.39
N ALA A 348 -17.74 -0.90 -6.32
CA ALA A 348 -18.93 -1.35 -7.07
C ALA A 348 -20.22 -0.62 -6.67
N LEU A 349 -20.33 -0.13 -5.42
CA LEU A 349 -21.48 0.68 -4.98
C LEU A 349 -21.46 2.09 -5.60
N PHE A 350 -20.28 2.62 -5.91
CA PHE A 350 -20.14 3.92 -6.62
C PHE A 350 -20.32 3.75 -8.13
N ASN A 351 -19.77 2.69 -8.70
CA ASN A 351 -19.94 2.36 -10.11
C ASN A 351 -20.06 0.84 -10.29
N PRO A 352 -21.23 0.30 -10.69
CA PRO A 352 -21.44 -1.13 -10.91
C PRO A 352 -20.49 -1.78 -11.93
N GLU A 353 -19.90 -1.01 -12.85
CA GLU A 353 -18.92 -1.51 -13.81
C GLU A 353 -17.59 -1.90 -13.13
N PHE A 354 -17.32 -1.41 -11.91
CA PHE A 354 -16.16 -1.83 -11.11
C PHE A 354 -16.36 -3.17 -10.39
N ALA A 355 -17.54 -3.80 -10.50
CA ALA A 355 -17.81 -5.11 -9.92
C ALA A 355 -17.02 -6.20 -10.67
N GLN A 356 -16.16 -6.93 -9.92
CA GLN A 356 -15.37 -8.08 -10.40
C GLN A 356 -16.19 -9.36 -10.40
#